data_75bf3df85dba97fe24a434d65b630428
#
_entry.id   75bf3df85dba97fe24a434d65b630428
#
_cell.length_a   1.000
_cell.length_b   1.000
_cell.length_c   1.000
_cell.angle_alpha   90.00
_cell.angle_beta   90.00
_cell.angle_gamma   90.00
#
_symmetry.space_group_name_H-M   'P 1'
#
loop_
_entity.id
_entity.type
_entity.pdbx_description
1 polymer ?
#
loop_
_entity_poly.entity_id
_entity_poly.type
_entity_poly.pdbx_seq_one_letter_code
_entity_poly.pdbx_strand_id
1 'polypeptide(L)'
;MKRYIQKIITKYYNVSCLDNSDIQKLRDEKYPKDYANPSNINTEQWQHLLKDPNVFRLSDIKLMKKFYLSDNHATTCSDLAIHDGCSPSSYTTSIVALAKRVCVATGTEPLIDETGKKRWWRILFWGRYREDRHFEWKMRPELATAISALYPELNVNMAEKLEETELLSDLKQSSLKNMTLGFQHKGIPRKKQVAIYNNGCKVYKRDRQISINALAHAWYKCEVNGLHWTFIRKGSDKNYTEPHHLVPMSYSDMFEVSLDVEENIVSLCSNCHNQLHYGEGAELLLKKLYNEREKELENVGIHIGFSELLKMYGIK
;
A
#
# COMPACT_ATOMS: atom_id res chain seq x y z
N MET A 1 1.17 24.20 21.67
CA MET A 1 2.35 23.80 20.89
C MET A 1 3.31 24.97 20.65
N LYS A 2 2.90 26.14 20.14
CA LYS A 2 3.76 27.35 20.12
C LYS A 2 4.43 27.58 21.48
N ARG A 3 3.69 27.47 22.60
CA ARG A 3 4.25 27.59 23.96
C ARG A 3 5.25 26.48 24.34
N TYR A 4 5.10 25.27 23.80
CA TYR A 4 5.99 24.15 24.11
C TYR A 4 7.30 24.23 23.30
N ILE A 5 7.19 24.58 22.02
CA ILE A 5 8.35 24.87 21.15
C ILE A 5 9.07 26.11 21.69
N GLN A 6 8.35 27.16 22.05
CA GLN A 6 8.91 28.36 22.68
C GLN A 6 9.66 28.00 23.98
N LYS A 7 9.13 27.09 24.81
CA LYS A 7 9.80 26.63 26.05
C LYS A 7 11.08 25.84 25.77
N ILE A 8 11.11 25.01 24.74
CA ILE A 8 12.31 24.26 24.33
C ILE A 8 13.35 25.22 23.77
N ILE A 9 12.94 26.11 22.88
CA ILE A 9 13.80 27.11 22.27
C ILE A 9 14.35 28.08 23.35
N THR A 10 13.52 28.62 24.24
CA THR A 10 13.95 29.52 25.32
C THR A 10 14.87 28.83 26.35
N LYS A 11 14.83 27.53 26.49
CA LYS A 11 15.67 26.76 27.40
C LYS A 11 17.10 26.52 26.88
N TYR A 12 17.30 26.52 25.57
CA TYR A 12 18.55 26.14 24.91
C TYR A 12 19.18 27.21 24.01
N TYR A 13 18.43 28.26 23.69
CA TYR A 13 18.91 29.36 22.86
C TYR A 13 18.34 30.67 23.41
N ASN A 14 19.14 31.73 23.42
CA ASN A 14 18.72 33.06 23.80
C ASN A 14 17.85 33.66 22.66
N VAL A 15 16.55 33.34 22.65
CA VAL A 15 15.64 33.31 21.48
C VAL A 15 14.81 34.58 21.31
N SER A 16 15.33 35.71 21.66
CA SER A 16 14.65 36.97 21.33
C SER A 16 14.74 37.37 19.84
N CYS A 17 15.46 36.61 19.00
CA CYS A 17 15.80 37.01 17.62
C CYS A 17 15.62 35.97 16.55
N LEU A 18 15.03 34.78 16.80
CA LEU A 18 14.83 33.77 15.74
C LEU A 18 13.55 34.06 14.95
N ASP A 19 13.68 34.20 13.67
CA ASP A 19 12.56 34.29 12.73
C ASP A 19 11.95 32.92 12.37
N ASN A 20 10.90 32.90 11.58
CA ASN A 20 10.26 31.67 11.15
C ASN A 20 11.17 30.76 10.32
N SER A 21 12.18 31.31 9.66
CA SER A 21 13.16 30.57 8.85
C SER A 21 14.17 29.84 9.72
N ASP A 22 14.62 30.46 10.82
CA ASP A 22 15.50 29.85 11.81
C ASP A 22 14.81 28.71 12.57
N ILE A 23 13.53 28.93 12.92
CA ILE A 23 12.70 27.89 13.53
C ILE A 23 12.54 26.69 12.57
N GLN A 24 12.42 26.94 11.28
CA GLN A 24 12.31 25.89 10.28
C GLN A 24 13.64 25.15 10.09
N LYS A 25 14.79 25.86 10.06
CA LYS A 25 16.13 25.25 10.02
C LYS A 25 16.36 24.33 11.22
N LEU A 26 16.05 24.79 12.44
CA LEU A 26 16.17 23.96 13.64
C LEU A 26 15.23 22.73 13.60
N ARG A 27 14.07 22.85 12.97
CA ARG A 27 13.18 21.70 12.72
C ARG A 27 13.78 20.74 11.73
N ASP A 28 14.35 21.26 10.63
CA ASP A 28 14.96 20.46 9.56
C ASP A 28 16.24 19.78 10.03
N GLU A 29 17.03 20.42 10.91
CA GLU A 29 18.17 19.81 11.60
C GLU A 29 17.76 18.71 12.58
N LYS A 30 16.70 18.92 13.34
CA LYS A 30 16.18 17.93 14.31
C LYS A 30 15.46 16.74 13.63
N TYR A 31 14.84 16.98 12.49
CA TYR A 31 14.14 16.01 11.66
C TYR A 31 14.53 16.27 10.20
N PRO A 32 15.77 15.87 9.81
CA PRO A 32 16.26 16.15 8.47
C PRO A 32 15.31 15.58 7.43
N LYS A 33 15.06 16.36 6.38
CA LYS A 33 14.23 15.92 5.23
C LYS A 33 14.85 14.72 4.54
N ASP A 34 16.16 14.59 4.58
CA ASP A 34 16.89 13.45 4.10
C ASP A 34 16.92 12.35 5.17
N TYR A 35 16.11 11.36 4.95
CA TYR A 35 16.06 10.14 5.77
C TYR A 35 17.32 9.26 5.60
N ALA A 36 18.47 9.89 5.45
CA ALA A 36 19.73 9.26 5.04
C ALA A 36 20.51 8.56 6.15
N ASN A 37 19.93 8.38 7.34
CA ASN A 37 20.60 7.56 8.37
C ASN A 37 20.48 6.08 7.99
N PRO A 38 21.57 5.41 7.59
CA PRO A 38 21.53 4.01 7.24
C PRO A 38 21.00 3.19 8.42
N SER A 39 20.27 2.13 8.12
CA SER A 39 19.93 1.11 9.10
C SER A 39 21.15 0.22 9.31
N ASN A 40 21.44 -0.16 10.55
CA ASN A 40 22.42 -1.20 10.84
C ASN A 40 21.85 -2.62 10.65
N ILE A 41 20.58 -2.73 10.25
CA ILE A 41 19.87 -3.99 10.01
C ILE A 41 19.54 -4.04 8.52
N ASN A 42 20.14 -4.98 7.81
CA ASN A 42 19.91 -5.17 6.38
C ASN A 42 18.61 -5.95 6.11
N THR A 43 18.21 -6.05 4.84
CA THR A 43 16.97 -6.71 4.42
C THR A 43 16.90 -8.18 4.82
N GLU A 44 17.98 -8.93 4.72
CA GLU A 44 18.03 -10.35 5.10
C GLU A 44 17.83 -10.53 6.61
N GLN A 45 18.49 -9.70 7.40
CA GLN A 45 18.30 -9.69 8.86
C GLN A 45 16.84 -9.36 9.22
N TRP A 46 16.21 -8.39 8.53
CA TRP A 46 14.80 -8.09 8.72
C TRP A 46 13.90 -9.27 8.37
N GLN A 47 14.20 -10.01 7.28
CA GLN A 47 13.45 -11.23 6.93
C GLN A 47 13.55 -12.33 8.00
N HIS A 48 14.70 -12.49 8.61
CA HIS A 48 14.88 -13.42 9.73
C HIS A 48 14.10 -12.98 10.97
N LEU A 49 14.19 -11.70 11.33
CA LEU A 49 13.47 -11.14 12.49
C LEU A 49 11.95 -11.25 12.32
N LEU A 50 11.42 -10.97 11.13
CA LEU A 50 9.99 -11.05 10.82
C LEU A 50 9.43 -12.47 10.95
N LYS A 51 10.26 -13.51 10.79
CA LYS A 51 9.90 -14.92 10.95
C LYS A 51 10.03 -15.40 12.40
N ASP A 52 10.72 -14.68 13.26
CA ASP A 52 10.91 -15.05 14.67
C ASP A 52 9.74 -14.55 15.54
N PRO A 53 8.88 -15.45 16.07
CA PRO A 53 7.73 -15.08 16.89
C PRO A 53 8.12 -14.47 18.25
N ASN A 54 9.38 -14.65 18.71
CA ASN A 54 9.88 -14.01 19.92
C ASN A 54 10.16 -12.51 19.69
N VAL A 55 10.47 -12.13 18.46
CA VAL A 55 10.71 -10.74 18.07
C VAL A 55 9.44 -10.10 17.52
N PHE A 56 8.85 -10.70 16.48
CA PHE A 56 7.62 -10.22 15.84
C PHE A 56 6.43 -11.11 16.18
N ARG A 57 5.57 -10.63 17.07
CA ARG A 57 4.30 -11.27 17.37
C ARG A 57 3.30 -11.05 16.23
N LEU A 58 2.23 -11.82 16.17
CA LEU A 58 1.18 -11.64 15.16
C LEU A 58 0.60 -10.22 15.14
N SER A 59 0.44 -9.60 16.30
CA SER A 59 0.00 -8.21 16.42
C SER A 59 0.99 -7.21 15.83
N ASP A 60 2.29 -7.47 15.96
CA ASP A 60 3.34 -6.63 15.40
C ASP A 60 3.36 -6.74 13.87
N ILE A 61 3.22 -7.97 13.35
CA ILE A 61 3.11 -8.20 11.89
C ILE A 61 1.89 -7.46 11.33
N LYS A 62 0.72 -7.56 11.98
CA LYS A 62 -0.48 -6.82 11.58
C LYS A 62 -0.23 -5.31 11.57
N LEU A 63 0.46 -4.79 12.58
CA LEU A 63 0.80 -3.37 12.67
C LEU A 63 1.77 -2.95 11.56
N MET A 64 2.81 -3.73 11.30
CA MET A 64 3.76 -3.44 10.21
C MET A 64 3.09 -3.50 8.83
N LYS A 65 2.18 -4.44 8.60
CA LYS A 65 1.38 -4.49 7.36
C LYS A 65 0.55 -3.22 7.16
N LYS A 66 -0.02 -2.61 8.21
CA LYS A 66 -0.75 -1.33 8.12
C LYS A 66 0.17 -0.18 7.67
N PHE A 67 1.37 -0.07 8.24
CA PHE A 67 2.34 0.91 7.79
C PHE A 67 2.81 0.66 6.35
N TYR A 68 3.02 -0.61 6.01
CA TYR A 68 3.43 -1.00 4.66
C TYR A 68 2.38 -0.60 3.60
N LEU A 69 1.09 -0.78 3.90
CA LEU A 69 -0.03 -0.44 3.02
C LEU A 69 -0.38 1.05 3.00
N SER A 70 0.22 1.87 3.86
CA SER A 70 0.05 3.31 3.85
C SER A 70 0.84 3.95 2.71
N ASP A 71 0.39 5.12 2.24
CA ASP A 71 1.02 5.84 1.13
C ASP A 71 2.52 6.10 1.42
N ASN A 72 3.39 5.69 0.51
CA ASN A 72 4.86 5.72 0.68
C ASN A 72 5.35 5.04 1.97
N HIS A 73 4.62 4.05 2.48
CA HIS A 73 4.86 3.37 3.75
C HIS A 73 4.91 4.34 4.95
N ALA A 74 4.16 5.44 4.88
CA ALA A 74 4.17 6.52 5.86
C ALA A 74 2.76 6.85 6.34
N THR A 75 2.59 6.97 7.66
CA THR A 75 1.32 7.35 8.28
C THR A 75 1.54 7.89 9.70
N THR A 76 0.50 8.41 10.32
CA THR A 76 0.52 8.81 11.73
C THR A 76 -0.19 7.78 12.61
N CYS A 77 0.20 7.68 13.87
CA CYS A 77 -0.56 6.86 14.82
C CYS A 77 -2.00 7.36 15.00
N SER A 78 -2.25 8.64 14.75
CA SER A 78 -3.60 9.22 14.81
C SER A 78 -4.46 8.73 13.65
N ASP A 79 -3.94 8.71 12.42
CA ASP A 79 -4.65 8.23 11.24
C ASP A 79 -5.01 6.74 11.40
N LEU A 80 -4.05 5.91 11.85
CA LEU A 80 -4.30 4.50 12.14
C LEU A 80 -5.35 4.30 13.24
N ALA A 81 -5.31 5.14 14.29
CA ALA A 81 -6.22 5.05 15.42
C ALA A 81 -7.67 5.41 15.05
N ILE A 82 -7.86 6.40 14.19
CA ILE A 82 -9.18 6.78 13.66
C ILE A 82 -9.79 5.59 12.89
N HIS A 83 -8.99 4.95 12.04
CA HIS A 83 -9.44 3.81 11.26
C HIS A 83 -9.83 2.60 12.15
N ASP A 84 -9.08 2.34 13.21
CA ASP A 84 -9.25 1.17 14.06
C ASP A 84 -10.12 1.42 15.30
N GLY A 85 -10.58 2.66 15.52
CA GLY A 85 -11.38 3.04 16.69
C GLY A 85 -10.63 2.90 18.02
N CYS A 86 -9.31 3.11 18.04
CA CYS A 86 -8.47 2.96 19.23
C CYS A 86 -7.70 4.25 19.58
N SER A 87 -6.92 4.21 20.66
CA SER A 87 -6.07 5.36 21.05
C SER A 87 -4.75 5.37 20.25
N PRO A 88 -4.29 6.53 19.74
CA PRO A 88 -2.98 6.65 19.09
C PRO A 88 -1.80 6.17 19.97
N SER A 89 -1.92 6.30 21.28
CA SER A 89 -0.89 5.86 22.24
C SER A 89 -0.68 4.35 22.26
N SER A 90 -1.70 3.54 21.90
CA SER A 90 -1.60 2.08 21.80
C SER A 90 -0.57 1.67 20.74
N TYR A 91 -0.58 2.34 19.59
CA TYR A 91 0.40 2.10 18.53
C TYR A 91 1.81 2.51 18.93
N THR A 92 1.96 3.70 19.53
CA THR A 92 3.27 4.17 20.02
C THR A 92 3.87 3.18 21.01
N THR A 93 3.06 2.67 21.95
CA THR A 93 3.50 1.68 22.94
C THR A 93 3.93 0.36 22.27
N SER A 94 3.14 -0.14 21.31
CA SER A 94 3.44 -1.37 20.57
C SER A 94 4.73 -1.24 19.76
N ILE A 95 4.94 -0.11 19.09
CA ILE A 95 6.14 0.16 18.30
C ILE A 95 7.39 0.22 19.20
N VAL A 96 7.31 0.88 20.35
CA VAL A 96 8.42 0.93 21.30
C VAL A 96 8.75 -0.47 21.84
N ALA A 97 7.73 -1.27 22.16
CA ALA A 97 7.92 -2.63 22.65
C ALA A 97 8.57 -3.53 21.59
N LEU A 98 8.12 -3.44 20.33
CA LEU A 98 8.72 -4.16 19.21
C LEU A 98 10.17 -3.73 18.98
N ALA A 99 10.45 -2.43 18.93
CA ALA A 99 11.79 -1.90 18.73
C ALA A 99 12.78 -2.40 19.80
N LYS A 100 12.34 -2.50 21.05
CA LYS A 100 13.17 -3.08 22.14
C LYS A 100 13.51 -4.55 21.87
N ARG A 101 12.55 -5.37 21.42
CA ARG A 101 12.82 -6.79 21.07
C ARG A 101 13.79 -6.91 19.90
N VAL A 102 13.63 -6.06 18.87
CA VAL A 102 14.57 -6.00 17.75
C VAL A 102 15.96 -5.65 18.21
N CYS A 103 16.11 -4.63 19.07
CA CYS A 103 17.42 -4.26 19.64
C CYS A 103 18.07 -5.43 20.39
N VAL A 104 17.31 -6.15 21.21
CA VAL A 104 17.81 -7.32 21.94
C VAL A 104 18.27 -8.41 20.99
N ALA A 105 17.49 -8.69 19.95
CA ALA A 105 17.78 -9.75 18.98
C ALA A 105 18.99 -9.44 18.07
N THR A 106 19.24 -8.15 17.80
CA THR A 106 20.30 -7.74 16.86
C THR A 106 21.54 -7.17 17.53
N GLY A 107 21.50 -6.90 18.83
CA GLY A 107 22.54 -6.15 19.52
C GLY A 107 22.61 -4.67 19.14
N THR A 108 21.61 -4.15 18.40
CA THR A 108 21.57 -2.76 17.96
C THR A 108 21.13 -1.84 19.09
N GLU A 109 21.85 -0.75 19.29
CA GLU A 109 21.46 0.27 20.29
C GLU A 109 20.52 1.31 19.66
N PRO A 110 19.48 1.76 20.41
CA PRO A 110 18.61 2.82 19.96
C PRO A 110 19.36 4.17 19.90
N LEU A 111 19.03 4.98 18.90
CA LEU A 111 19.56 6.33 18.83
C LEU A 111 19.13 7.14 20.06
N ILE A 112 20.08 7.88 20.62
CA ILE A 112 19.87 8.79 21.75
C ILE A 112 19.76 10.21 21.17
N ASP A 113 18.71 10.94 21.55
CA ASP A 113 18.58 12.34 21.13
C ASP A 113 19.43 13.27 21.99
N GLU A 114 19.49 14.54 21.60
CA GLU A 114 20.24 15.59 22.31
C GLU A 114 19.82 15.78 23.77
N THR A 115 18.64 15.27 24.17
CA THR A 115 18.15 15.30 25.54
C THR A 115 18.51 14.04 26.34
N GLY A 116 19.29 13.12 25.77
CA GLY A 116 19.66 11.84 26.37
C GLY A 116 18.55 10.79 26.35
N LYS A 117 17.45 11.02 25.62
CA LYS A 117 16.33 10.06 25.52
C LYS A 117 16.55 9.06 24.39
N LYS A 118 16.38 7.79 24.69
CA LYS A 118 16.40 6.70 23.68
C LYS A 118 15.18 6.81 22.77
N ARG A 119 15.41 6.94 21.45
CA ARG A 119 14.38 7.03 20.40
C ARG A 119 14.16 5.68 19.74
N TRP A 120 13.53 4.75 20.46
CA TRP A 120 13.30 3.37 20.05
C TRP A 120 12.63 3.23 18.69
N TRP A 121 11.66 4.09 18.34
CA TRP A 121 10.95 4.05 17.09
C TRP A 121 11.87 4.19 15.86
N ARG A 122 13.03 4.83 16.01
CA ARG A 122 14.02 4.99 14.92
C ARG A 122 14.63 3.68 14.44
N ILE A 123 14.48 2.60 15.17
CA ILE A 123 14.89 1.25 14.73
C ILE A 123 14.04 0.82 13.53
N LEU A 124 12.74 1.06 13.57
CA LEU A 124 11.76 0.60 12.59
C LEU A 124 11.41 1.68 11.55
N PHE A 125 11.45 2.94 11.95
CA PHE A 125 10.90 4.06 11.19
C PHE A 125 11.87 5.24 11.11
N TRP A 126 11.60 6.05 10.11
CA TRP A 126 11.94 7.47 10.09
C TRP A 126 10.74 8.27 10.54
N GLY A 127 10.94 9.49 11.05
CA GLY A 127 9.83 10.30 11.54
C GLY A 127 10.03 11.79 11.29
N ARG A 128 8.93 12.45 10.97
CA ARG A 128 8.87 13.91 10.79
C ARG A 128 7.56 14.48 11.29
N TYR A 129 7.48 15.77 11.54
CA TYR A 129 6.22 16.46 11.73
C TYR A 129 5.65 16.89 10.36
N ARG A 130 4.39 16.57 10.11
CA ARG A 130 3.62 17.08 8.99
C ARG A 130 3.22 18.55 9.24
N GLU A 131 2.73 19.23 8.19
CA GLU A 131 2.21 20.61 8.30
C GLU A 131 1.04 20.72 9.28
N ASP A 132 0.18 19.69 9.36
CA ASP A 132 -0.93 19.56 10.31
C ASP A 132 -0.48 19.27 11.76
N ARG A 133 0.84 19.24 12.02
CA ARG A 133 1.50 19.01 13.31
C ARG A 133 1.38 17.59 13.86
N HIS A 134 0.86 16.63 13.09
CA HIS A 134 0.95 15.22 13.45
C HIS A 134 2.34 14.67 13.15
N PHE A 135 2.83 13.79 14.03
CA PHE A 135 4.10 13.11 13.81
C PHE A 135 3.89 11.93 12.88
N GLU A 136 4.46 12.01 11.68
CA GLU A 136 4.41 10.97 10.65
C GLU A 136 5.59 10.03 10.81
N TRP A 137 5.31 8.74 10.73
CA TRP A 137 6.27 7.67 10.77
C TRP A 137 6.33 6.99 9.42
N LYS A 138 7.50 6.92 8.84
CA LYS A 138 7.77 6.24 7.58
C LYS A 138 8.61 4.99 7.83
N MET A 139 8.15 3.84 7.35
CA MET A 139 8.87 2.57 7.50
C MET A 139 10.25 2.65 6.82
N ARG A 140 11.27 2.05 7.43
CA ARG A 140 12.59 1.97 6.83
C ARG A 140 12.56 1.13 5.55
N PRO A 141 13.31 1.53 4.50
CA PRO A 141 13.29 0.83 3.21
C PRO A 141 13.67 -0.64 3.33
N GLU A 142 14.67 -0.98 4.14
CA GLU A 142 15.13 -2.35 4.33
C GLU A 142 14.04 -3.24 4.95
N LEU A 143 13.29 -2.69 5.91
CA LEU A 143 12.15 -3.38 6.52
C LEU A 143 10.99 -3.50 5.53
N ALA A 144 10.70 -2.45 4.76
CA ALA A 144 9.66 -2.49 3.73
C ALA A 144 9.99 -3.55 2.66
N THR A 145 11.24 -3.61 2.19
CA THR A 145 11.70 -4.62 1.24
C THR A 145 11.57 -6.04 1.81
N ALA A 146 11.91 -6.23 3.08
CA ALA A 146 11.76 -7.53 3.74
C ALA A 146 10.29 -7.97 3.86
N ILE A 147 9.40 -7.04 4.18
CA ILE A 147 7.94 -7.29 4.25
C ILE A 147 7.41 -7.63 2.85
N SER A 148 7.79 -6.86 1.82
CA SER A 148 7.42 -7.14 0.43
C SER A 148 7.80 -8.56 0.00
N ALA A 149 8.99 -9.01 0.35
CA ALA A 149 9.47 -10.33 -0.01
C ALA A 149 8.76 -11.47 0.73
N LEU A 150 8.37 -11.25 2.00
CA LEU A 150 7.70 -12.27 2.82
C LEU A 150 6.19 -12.30 2.66
N TYR A 151 5.60 -11.20 2.25
CA TYR A 151 4.15 -11.00 2.11
C TYR A 151 3.82 -10.40 0.74
N PRO A 152 4.08 -11.14 -0.37
CA PRO A 152 3.90 -10.63 -1.73
C PRO A 152 2.45 -10.20 -2.01
N GLU A 153 1.49 -10.78 -1.30
CA GLU A 153 0.08 -10.39 -1.37
C GLU A 153 -0.17 -8.91 -1.03
N LEU A 154 0.69 -8.27 -0.25
CA LEU A 154 0.55 -6.85 0.09
C LEU A 154 0.88 -5.93 -1.08
N ASN A 155 1.73 -6.38 -2.01
CA ASN A 155 2.11 -5.61 -3.19
C ASN A 155 0.93 -5.46 -4.16
N VAL A 156 0.07 -6.49 -4.22
CA VAL A 156 -1.18 -6.47 -4.97
C VAL A 156 -2.05 -5.30 -4.53
N ASN A 157 -2.30 -5.22 -3.23
CA ASN A 157 -3.16 -4.20 -2.64
C ASN A 157 -2.62 -2.77 -2.86
N MET A 158 -1.30 -2.58 -2.81
CA MET A 158 -0.70 -1.26 -3.05
C MET A 158 -0.79 -0.84 -4.52
N ALA A 159 -0.49 -1.75 -5.43
CA ALA A 159 -0.55 -1.46 -6.85
C ALA A 159 -1.98 -1.10 -7.27
N GLU A 160 -2.97 -1.85 -6.80
CA GLU A 160 -4.39 -1.60 -7.10
C GLU A 160 -4.89 -0.28 -6.51
N LYS A 161 -4.51 0.05 -5.27
CA LYS A 161 -4.87 1.32 -4.64
C LYS A 161 -4.28 2.53 -5.37
N LEU A 162 -3.04 2.43 -5.87
CA LEU A 162 -2.42 3.48 -6.68
C LEU A 162 -3.15 3.64 -8.02
N GLU A 163 -3.51 2.54 -8.69
CA GLU A 163 -4.27 2.57 -9.93
C GLU A 163 -5.64 3.19 -9.76
N GLU A 164 -6.35 2.81 -8.72
CA GLU A 164 -7.66 3.39 -8.44
C GLU A 164 -7.54 4.90 -8.27
N THR A 165 -6.53 5.36 -7.53
CA THR A 165 -6.29 6.79 -7.31
C THR A 165 -5.96 7.51 -8.62
N GLU A 166 -5.11 6.93 -9.47
CA GLU A 166 -4.75 7.47 -10.78
C GLU A 166 -5.94 7.41 -11.75
N LEU A 167 -6.64 6.28 -11.83
CA LEU A 167 -7.84 6.13 -12.66
C LEU A 167 -8.93 7.13 -12.26
N LEU A 168 -9.15 7.33 -10.95
CA LEU A 168 -10.09 8.32 -10.43
C LEU A 168 -9.68 9.75 -10.76
N SER A 169 -8.38 10.09 -10.67
CA SER A 169 -7.90 11.44 -10.98
C SER A 169 -8.12 11.77 -12.44
N ASP A 170 -7.94 10.83 -13.30
CA ASP A 170 -7.96 11.00 -14.72
C ASP A 170 -9.37 10.88 -15.33
N LEU A 171 -10.23 10.02 -14.77
CA LEU A 171 -11.66 10.05 -15.09
C LEU A 171 -12.32 11.37 -14.71
N LYS A 172 -11.68 12.17 -13.82
CA LYS A 172 -12.06 13.55 -13.53
C LYS A 172 -11.58 14.52 -14.61
N GLN A 173 -10.47 14.25 -15.29
CA GLN A 173 -9.85 15.17 -16.26
C GLN A 173 -10.26 14.91 -17.71
N SER A 174 -10.49 13.66 -18.08
CA SER A 174 -10.96 13.33 -19.43
C SER A 174 -12.48 13.45 -19.49
N SER A 175 -12.98 14.32 -20.37
CA SER A 175 -14.37 14.25 -20.78
C SER A 175 -14.65 12.86 -21.32
N LEU A 176 -15.44 12.08 -20.58
CA LEU A 176 -15.86 10.68 -20.84
C LEU A 176 -16.55 10.45 -22.20
N LYS A 177 -16.44 11.39 -23.13
CA LYS A 177 -17.06 11.40 -24.45
C LYS A 177 -16.64 10.21 -25.36
N ASN A 178 -15.54 9.52 -25.04
CA ASN A 178 -15.00 8.43 -25.84
C ASN A 178 -15.04 7.05 -25.14
N MET A 179 -15.85 6.88 -24.11
CA MET A 179 -16.03 5.56 -23.50
C MET A 179 -16.96 4.72 -24.37
N THR A 180 -16.40 3.81 -25.14
CA THR A 180 -17.13 2.86 -25.95
C THR A 180 -17.91 1.91 -25.05
N LEU A 181 -19.25 2.04 -25.03
CA LEU A 181 -20.12 1.03 -24.43
C LEU A 181 -20.01 -0.27 -25.23
N GLY A 182 -19.93 -1.38 -24.52
CA GLY A 182 -19.95 -2.71 -25.16
C GLY A 182 -18.63 -3.11 -25.81
N PHE A 183 -17.49 -2.72 -25.21
CA PHE A 183 -16.19 -3.28 -25.63
C PHE A 183 -16.25 -4.81 -25.59
N GLN A 184 -15.74 -5.47 -26.63
CA GLN A 184 -15.65 -6.92 -26.72
C GLN A 184 -14.21 -7.36 -26.51
N HIS A 185 -14.02 -8.42 -25.74
CA HIS A 185 -12.71 -9.04 -25.53
C HIS A 185 -12.16 -9.56 -26.88
N LYS A 186 -10.85 -9.35 -27.08
CA LYS A 186 -10.20 -9.72 -28.34
C LYS A 186 -9.64 -11.13 -28.32
N GLY A 187 -9.39 -11.70 -27.14
CA GLY A 187 -8.80 -13.02 -26.96
C GLY A 187 -7.42 -13.17 -27.61
N ILE A 188 -6.61 -12.09 -27.61
CA ILE A 188 -5.28 -12.08 -28.25
C ILE A 188 -4.24 -11.84 -27.15
N PRO A 189 -3.25 -12.75 -26.97
CA PRO A 189 -2.17 -12.55 -26.03
C PRO A 189 -1.42 -11.24 -26.28
N ARG A 190 -1.14 -10.48 -25.23
CA ARG A 190 -0.33 -9.27 -25.32
C ARG A 190 1.09 -9.54 -24.83
N LYS A 191 2.06 -8.88 -25.49
CA LYS A 191 3.45 -8.95 -25.07
C LYS A 191 3.61 -8.31 -23.70
N LYS A 192 4.33 -8.99 -22.82
CA LYS A 192 4.69 -8.51 -21.50
C LYS A 192 5.47 -7.19 -21.59
N GLN A 193 5.09 -6.23 -20.79
CA GLN A 193 5.77 -4.94 -20.70
C GLN A 193 7.08 -5.08 -19.94
N VAL A 194 8.01 -4.15 -20.19
CA VAL A 194 9.25 -4.10 -19.43
C VAL A 194 8.94 -3.59 -18.01
N ALA A 195 9.44 -4.31 -17.03
CA ALA A 195 9.30 -3.89 -15.65
C ALA A 195 10.08 -2.61 -15.38
N ILE A 196 9.51 -1.74 -14.60
CA ILE A 196 10.18 -0.55 -14.05
C ILE A 196 10.39 -0.74 -12.54
N TYR A 197 11.40 -0.07 -12.00
CA TYR A 197 11.63 -0.09 -10.55
C TYR A 197 11.16 1.24 -9.97
N ASN A 198 10.20 1.15 -9.07
CA ASN A 198 9.69 2.31 -8.32
C ASN A 198 9.89 2.05 -6.83
N ASN A 199 10.63 2.92 -6.15
CA ASN A 199 10.98 2.79 -4.72
C ASN A 199 11.56 1.40 -4.34
N GLY A 200 12.37 0.80 -5.24
CA GLY A 200 12.97 -0.52 -5.01
C GLY A 200 12.04 -1.71 -5.30
N CYS A 201 10.77 -1.48 -5.60
CA CYS A 201 9.83 -2.51 -6.00
C CYS A 201 9.75 -2.60 -7.52
N LYS A 202 9.75 -3.84 -8.04
CA LYS A 202 9.52 -4.13 -9.45
C LYS A 202 8.03 -3.95 -9.76
N VAL A 203 7.71 -3.07 -10.70
CA VAL A 203 6.35 -2.73 -11.10
C VAL A 203 6.21 -2.87 -12.61
N TYR A 204 5.12 -3.43 -13.09
CA TYR A 204 4.77 -3.45 -14.50
C TYR A 204 3.85 -2.27 -14.81
N LYS A 205 4.21 -1.47 -15.82
CA LYS A 205 3.36 -0.36 -16.25
C LYS A 205 2.03 -0.90 -16.77
N ARG A 206 0.93 -0.32 -16.32
CA ARG A 206 -0.41 -0.67 -16.73
C ARG A 206 -0.91 0.30 -17.80
N ASP A 207 -1.74 -0.22 -18.69
CA ASP A 207 -2.43 0.59 -19.67
C ASP A 207 -3.86 0.86 -19.18
N ARG A 208 -4.09 2.11 -18.81
CA ARG A 208 -5.36 2.59 -18.33
C ARG A 208 -6.55 2.36 -19.27
N GLN A 209 -6.30 2.40 -20.58
CA GLN A 209 -7.37 2.14 -21.55
C GLN A 209 -7.89 0.71 -21.41
N ILE A 210 -7.03 -0.24 -21.01
CA ILE A 210 -7.42 -1.63 -20.73
C ILE A 210 -8.43 -1.70 -19.59
N SER A 211 -8.16 -1.01 -18.48
CA SER A 211 -9.10 -0.94 -17.35
C SER A 211 -10.43 -0.29 -17.74
N ILE A 212 -10.40 0.79 -18.51
CA ILE A 212 -11.62 1.46 -19.01
C ILE A 212 -12.42 0.51 -19.92
N ASN A 213 -11.76 -0.20 -20.81
CA ASN A 213 -12.38 -1.18 -21.72
C ASN A 213 -13.06 -2.32 -20.94
N ALA A 214 -12.38 -2.85 -19.91
CA ALA A 214 -12.94 -3.91 -19.07
C ALA A 214 -14.19 -3.44 -18.29
N LEU A 215 -14.16 -2.24 -17.70
CA LEU A 215 -15.34 -1.65 -17.06
C LEU A 215 -16.48 -1.43 -18.05
N ALA A 216 -16.20 -0.99 -19.28
CA ALA A 216 -17.18 -0.80 -20.32
C ALA A 216 -17.76 -2.14 -20.81
N HIS A 217 -16.94 -3.19 -20.90
CA HIS A 217 -17.39 -4.55 -21.22
C HIS A 217 -18.42 -5.04 -20.21
N ALA A 218 -18.16 -4.84 -18.91
CA ALA A 218 -19.09 -5.17 -17.82
C ALA A 218 -20.25 -4.17 -17.65
N TRP A 219 -20.43 -3.20 -18.56
CA TRP A 219 -21.48 -2.17 -18.49
C TRP A 219 -21.44 -1.36 -17.19
N TYR A 220 -20.25 -1.21 -16.59
CA TYR A 220 -20.08 -0.55 -15.27
C TYR A 220 -20.94 -1.19 -14.18
N LYS A 221 -21.09 -2.50 -14.21
CA LYS A 221 -21.80 -3.30 -13.20
C LYS A 221 -20.81 -4.22 -12.49
N CYS A 222 -21.16 -4.63 -11.28
CA CYS A 222 -20.37 -5.62 -10.55
C CYS A 222 -20.55 -7.00 -11.18
N GLU A 223 -19.46 -7.65 -11.57
CA GLU A 223 -19.48 -8.98 -12.20
C GLU A 223 -19.78 -10.11 -11.19
N VAL A 224 -19.58 -9.87 -9.88
CA VAL A 224 -20.07 -10.82 -8.87
C VAL A 224 -21.61 -10.89 -8.88
N ASN A 225 -22.27 -9.74 -8.95
CA ASN A 225 -23.72 -9.65 -9.11
C ASN A 225 -24.08 -8.25 -9.68
N GLY A 226 -24.62 -8.21 -10.89
CA GLY A 226 -25.01 -6.97 -11.56
C GLY A 226 -26.12 -6.16 -10.86
N LEU A 227 -26.74 -6.73 -9.81
CA LEU A 227 -27.72 -6.04 -8.97
C LEU A 227 -27.10 -5.38 -7.74
N HIS A 228 -25.80 -5.54 -7.51
CA HIS A 228 -25.14 -4.84 -6.41
C HIS A 228 -25.29 -3.34 -6.57
N TRP A 229 -25.75 -2.68 -5.51
CA TRP A 229 -25.92 -1.24 -5.50
C TRP A 229 -24.57 -0.54 -5.64
N THR A 230 -24.53 0.43 -6.54
CA THR A 230 -23.42 1.34 -6.74
C THR A 230 -23.95 2.76 -6.94
N PHE A 231 -23.16 3.77 -6.64
CA PHE A 231 -23.51 5.15 -6.94
C PHE A 231 -23.03 5.55 -8.33
N ILE A 232 -23.56 6.67 -8.85
CA ILE A 232 -23.09 7.23 -10.12
C ILE A 232 -21.74 7.92 -9.89
N ARG A 233 -20.77 7.61 -10.72
CA ARG A 233 -19.43 8.20 -10.66
C ARG A 233 -19.51 9.69 -10.92
N LYS A 234 -18.86 10.51 -10.05
CA LYS A 234 -18.86 11.97 -10.18
C LYS A 234 -18.31 12.42 -11.54
N GLY A 235 -19.07 13.25 -12.24
CA GLY A 235 -18.71 13.76 -13.57
C GLY A 235 -18.99 12.76 -14.73
N SER A 236 -19.80 11.74 -14.49
CA SER A 236 -20.16 10.70 -15.44
C SER A 236 -21.64 10.32 -15.27
N ASP A 237 -22.19 9.61 -16.23
CA ASP A 237 -23.50 8.95 -16.17
C ASP A 237 -23.37 7.43 -15.84
N LYS A 238 -22.16 6.96 -15.56
CA LYS A 238 -21.85 5.54 -15.34
C LYS A 238 -21.82 5.21 -13.85
N ASN A 239 -22.17 3.97 -13.52
CA ASN A 239 -22.03 3.46 -12.16
C ASN A 239 -20.56 3.45 -11.73
N TYR A 240 -20.33 3.62 -10.44
CA TYR A 240 -19.01 3.45 -9.86
C TYR A 240 -18.72 1.97 -9.66
N THR A 241 -17.77 1.49 -10.44
CA THR A 241 -17.15 0.18 -10.25
C THR A 241 -15.63 0.34 -10.35
N GLU A 242 -14.91 -0.61 -9.78
CA GLU A 242 -13.46 -0.62 -9.66
C GLU A 242 -12.90 -1.75 -10.53
N PRO A 243 -11.89 -1.50 -11.38
CA PRO A 243 -11.23 -2.55 -12.13
C PRO A 243 -10.32 -3.36 -11.20
N HIS A 244 -10.37 -4.67 -11.30
CA HIS A 244 -9.57 -5.58 -10.49
C HIS A 244 -8.93 -6.65 -11.35
N HIS A 245 -7.60 -6.79 -11.30
CA HIS A 245 -6.89 -7.88 -12.00
C HIS A 245 -7.13 -9.20 -11.28
N LEU A 246 -7.85 -10.12 -11.91
CA LEU A 246 -8.19 -11.43 -11.34
C LEU A 246 -6.93 -12.25 -11.05
N VAL A 247 -5.99 -12.30 -11.99
CA VAL A 247 -4.63 -12.75 -11.75
C VAL A 247 -3.77 -11.51 -11.43
N PRO A 248 -3.28 -11.38 -10.18
CA PRO A 248 -2.70 -10.12 -9.73
C PRO A 248 -1.40 -9.77 -10.47
N MET A 249 -1.23 -8.49 -10.81
CA MET A 249 -0.07 -7.97 -11.54
C MET A 249 1.28 -8.24 -10.87
N SER A 250 1.30 -8.39 -9.55
CA SER A 250 2.51 -8.73 -8.78
C SER A 250 3.12 -10.08 -9.17
N TYR A 251 2.32 -10.96 -9.77
CA TYR A 251 2.75 -12.27 -10.24
C TYR A 251 3.11 -12.29 -11.74
N SER A 252 3.24 -11.12 -12.38
CA SER A 252 3.59 -11.01 -13.80
C SER A 252 4.85 -11.78 -14.18
N ASP A 253 5.80 -11.98 -13.26
CA ASP A 253 7.02 -12.74 -13.53
C ASP A 253 6.78 -14.23 -13.78
N MET A 254 5.67 -14.77 -13.35
CA MET A 254 5.29 -16.17 -13.54
C MET A 254 4.70 -16.46 -14.93
N PHE A 255 4.41 -15.42 -15.72
CA PHE A 255 3.74 -15.56 -17.02
C PHE A 255 4.61 -15.02 -18.15
N GLU A 256 4.53 -15.61 -19.32
CA GLU A 256 5.22 -15.16 -20.54
C GLU A 256 4.49 -13.99 -21.22
N VAL A 257 3.19 -13.86 -20.97
CA VAL A 257 2.31 -12.82 -21.52
C VAL A 257 2.05 -11.72 -20.50
N SER A 258 1.51 -10.59 -20.96
CA SER A 258 1.04 -9.54 -20.09
C SER A 258 -0.18 -9.96 -19.29
N LEU A 259 -0.18 -9.70 -17.98
CA LEU A 259 -1.38 -9.80 -17.14
C LEU A 259 -2.30 -8.58 -17.29
N ASP A 260 -1.79 -7.49 -17.88
CA ASP A 260 -2.57 -6.27 -18.15
C ASP A 260 -3.30 -6.41 -19.48
N VAL A 261 -4.41 -7.14 -19.44
CA VAL A 261 -5.34 -7.41 -20.55
C VAL A 261 -6.77 -7.34 -20.03
N GLU A 262 -7.70 -6.97 -20.90
CA GLU A 262 -9.11 -6.80 -20.55
C GLU A 262 -9.74 -8.09 -20.01
N GLU A 263 -9.32 -9.23 -20.52
CA GLU A 263 -9.78 -10.56 -20.10
C GLU A 263 -9.42 -10.90 -18.65
N ASN A 264 -8.33 -10.30 -18.14
CA ASN A 264 -7.87 -10.49 -16.76
C ASN A 264 -8.44 -9.42 -15.81
N ILE A 265 -9.19 -8.44 -16.29
CA ILE A 265 -9.74 -7.38 -15.43
C ILE A 265 -11.24 -7.57 -15.28
N VAL A 266 -11.70 -7.65 -14.04
CA VAL A 266 -13.10 -7.71 -13.64
C VAL A 266 -13.59 -6.40 -13.07
N SER A 267 -14.87 -6.07 -13.30
CA SER A 267 -15.53 -4.88 -12.78
C SER A 267 -16.23 -5.22 -11.45
N LEU A 268 -15.86 -4.57 -10.37
CA LEU A 268 -16.39 -4.87 -9.04
C LEU A 268 -17.01 -3.62 -8.38
N CYS A 269 -18.06 -3.80 -7.59
CA CYS A 269 -18.45 -2.77 -6.63
C CYS A 269 -17.42 -2.72 -5.49
N SER A 270 -17.29 -1.57 -4.83
CA SER A 270 -16.31 -1.37 -3.74
C SER A 270 -16.43 -2.43 -2.63
N ASN A 271 -17.63 -2.94 -2.35
CA ASN A 271 -17.81 -3.96 -1.34
C ASN A 271 -17.18 -5.30 -1.76
N CYS A 272 -17.45 -5.78 -2.98
CA CYS A 272 -16.86 -7.02 -3.49
C CYS A 272 -15.35 -6.89 -3.68
N HIS A 273 -14.87 -5.74 -4.16
CA HIS A 273 -13.45 -5.47 -4.32
C HIS A 273 -12.72 -5.53 -2.96
N ASN A 274 -13.23 -4.82 -1.95
CA ASN A 274 -12.67 -4.88 -0.61
C ASN A 274 -12.80 -6.27 0.03
N GLN A 275 -13.86 -7.02 -0.26
CA GLN A 275 -14.03 -8.38 0.24
C GLN A 275 -12.97 -9.33 -0.32
N LEU A 276 -12.58 -9.21 -1.59
CA LEU A 276 -11.48 -10.00 -2.18
C LEU A 276 -10.16 -9.78 -1.45
N HIS A 277 -9.90 -8.54 -1.01
CA HIS A 277 -8.64 -8.18 -0.36
C HIS A 277 -8.61 -8.39 1.15
N TYR A 278 -9.74 -8.22 1.83
CA TYR A 278 -9.77 -8.10 3.29
C TYR A 278 -10.86 -8.92 3.96
N GLY A 279 -11.80 -9.48 3.20
CA GLY A 279 -13.00 -10.08 3.73
C GLY A 279 -12.91 -11.60 3.90
N GLU A 280 -13.68 -12.12 4.84
CA GLU A 280 -13.98 -13.55 4.88
C GLU A 280 -14.87 -13.94 3.68
N GLY A 281 -14.73 -15.19 3.22
CA GLY A 281 -15.49 -15.70 2.07
C GLY A 281 -15.01 -15.19 0.70
N ALA A 282 -13.85 -14.56 0.61
CA ALA A 282 -13.22 -14.14 -0.65
C ALA A 282 -13.06 -15.29 -1.65
N GLU A 283 -12.84 -16.53 -1.16
CA GLU A 283 -12.75 -17.72 -1.99
C GLU A 283 -13.97 -17.92 -2.89
N LEU A 284 -15.18 -17.71 -2.35
CA LEU A 284 -16.43 -17.91 -3.11
C LEU A 284 -16.57 -16.89 -4.25
N LEU A 285 -16.19 -15.64 -3.98
CA LEU A 285 -16.18 -14.58 -4.99
C LEU A 285 -15.17 -14.90 -6.09
N LEU A 286 -13.96 -15.25 -5.65
CA LEU A 286 -12.84 -15.56 -6.54
C LEU A 286 -13.17 -16.76 -7.44
N LYS A 287 -13.79 -17.83 -6.88
CA LYS A 287 -14.22 -19.00 -7.63
C LYS A 287 -15.23 -18.65 -8.71
N LYS A 288 -16.22 -17.81 -8.38
CA LYS A 288 -17.21 -17.36 -9.35
C LYS A 288 -16.55 -16.62 -10.50
N LEU A 289 -15.74 -15.60 -10.18
CA LEU A 289 -15.06 -14.78 -11.19
C LEU A 289 -14.10 -15.62 -12.06
N TYR A 290 -13.36 -16.54 -11.44
CA TYR A 290 -12.47 -17.45 -12.15
C TYR A 290 -13.22 -18.33 -13.15
N ASN A 291 -14.32 -18.97 -12.71
CA ASN A 291 -15.11 -19.85 -13.59
C ASN A 291 -15.69 -19.09 -14.79
N GLU A 292 -16.02 -17.81 -14.62
CA GLU A 292 -16.53 -16.97 -15.71
C GLU A 292 -15.41 -16.53 -16.68
N ARG A 293 -14.16 -16.43 -16.20
CA ARG A 293 -13.00 -15.92 -16.95
C ARG A 293 -12.00 -16.97 -17.41
N GLU A 294 -12.08 -18.21 -16.94
CA GLU A 294 -11.08 -19.26 -17.18
C GLU A 294 -10.74 -19.40 -18.67
N LYS A 295 -11.76 -19.54 -19.53
CA LYS A 295 -11.54 -19.66 -20.99
C LYS A 295 -10.97 -18.40 -21.62
N GLU A 296 -11.36 -17.23 -21.14
CA GLU A 296 -10.85 -15.95 -21.63
C GLU A 296 -9.39 -15.76 -21.26
N LEU A 297 -9.02 -16.13 -20.03
CA LEU A 297 -7.62 -16.14 -19.57
C LEU A 297 -6.76 -17.09 -20.41
N GLU A 298 -7.25 -18.32 -20.66
CA GLU A 298 -6.56 -19.27 -21.52
C GLU A 298 -6.34 -18.73 -22.94
N ASN A 299 -7.35 -18.09 -23.54
CA ASN A 299 -7.26 -17.50 -24.88
C ASN A 299 -6.18 -16.45 -25.02
N VAL A 300 -5.89 -15.70 -23.94
CA VAL A 300 -4.83 -14.69 -23.92
C VAL A 300 -3.51 -15.22 -23.36
N GLY A 301 -3.39 -16.54 -23.17
CA GLY A 301 -2.16 -17.20 -22.74
C GLY A 301 -1.89 -17.11 -21.22
N ILE A 302 -2.88 -16.77 -20.43
CA ILE A 302 -2.80 -16.77 -18.96
C ILE A 302 -3.31 -18.12 -18.46
N HIS A 303 -2.39 -19.07 -18.32
CA HIS A 303 -2.68 -20.42 -17.85
C HIS A 303 -2.46 -20.50 -16.34
N ILE A 304 -3.54 -20.62 -15.59
CA ILE A 304 -3.51 -20.70 -14.13
C ILE A 304 -4.66 -21.58 -13.63
N GLY A 305 -4.37 -22.46 -12.67
CA GLY A 305 -5.41 -23.25 -12.00
C GLY A 305 -6.02 -22.48 -10.81
N PHE A 306 -7.27 -22.77 -10.48
CA PHE A 306 -7.96 -22.10 -9.35
C PHE A 306 -7.19 -22.23 -8.02
N SER A 307 -6.61 -23.40 -7.73
CA SER A 307 -5.81 -23.63 -6.53
C SER A 307 -4.56 -22.74 -6.46
N GLU A 308 -3.96 -22.42 -7.61
CA GLU A 308 -2.81 -21.52 -7.69
C GLU A 308 -3.28 -20.06 -7.52
N LEU A 309 -4.39 -19.71 -8.12
CA LEU A 309 -5.02 -18.40 -7.95
C LEU A 309 -5.34 -18.12 -6.46
N LEU A 310 -5.90 -19.10 -5.73
CA LEU A 310 -6.16 -18.98 -4.29
C LEU A 310 -4.88 -18.64 -3.49
N LYS A 311 -3.76 -19.31 -3.82
CA LYS A 311 -2.48 -19.02 -3.16
C LYS A 311 -2.00 -17.60 -3.41
N MET A 312 -2.26 -17.03 -4.59
CA MET A 312 -1.92 -15.64 -4.90
C MET A 312 -2.69 -14.64 -4.03
N TYR A 313 -3.88 -15.00 -3.56
CA TYR A 313 -4.69 -14.23 -2.62
C TYR A 313 -4.42 -14.59 -1.15
N GLY A 314 -3.45 -15.46 -0.86
CA GLY A 314 -3.14 -15.91 0.49
C GLY A 314 -4.23 -16.78 1.12
N ILE A 315 -5.13 -17.34 0.32
CA ILE A 315 -6.21 -18.25 0.72
C ILE A 315 -5.67 -19.67 0.69
N LYS A 316 -5.87 -20.41 1.81
CA LYS A 316 -5.38 -21.79 1.99
C LYS A 316 -6.44 -22.79 1.63
#